data_f819a7db8d809cbb5e954a7d360d8dfd
#
_entry.id   f819a7db8d809cbb5e954a7d360d8dfd
#
_cell.length_a   1.000
_cell.length_b   1.000
_cell.length_c   1.000
_cell.angle_alpha   90.00
_cell.angle_beta   90.00
_cell.angle_gamma   90.00
#
_symmetry.space_group_name_H-M   'P 1'
#
loop_
_entity.id
_entity.type
_entity.pdbx_description
1 polymer ?
#
loop_
_entity_poly.entity_id
_entity_poly.type
_entity_poly.pdbx_seq_one_letter_code
_entity_poly.pdbx_strand_id
1 'polypeptide(L)'
;MTIDVYDNVLPEIDSQLIDKIMSDREFYWQYYHRSNSEEEIYHWFRMAGRTKVEIENNGFEWLLPFWDHLMNKYDLEEKYGVEQFRRIYFNAHTYGVEPRPHRDDGDFTMMYYPLLSWRKDWGGGTIIWNEDTSEVEKHVAYTGNRLVVFPAK
;
A
#
# COMPACT_ATOMS: atom_id res chain seq x y z
N MET A 1 17.17 9.15 4.57
CA MET A 1 15.79 9.03 4.01
C MET A 1 14.81 8.93 5.18
N THR A 2 13.67 9.64 5.15
CA THR A 2 12.70 9.55 6.25
C THR A 2 11.66 8.50 5.88
N ILE A 3 11.54 7.46 6.71
CA ILE A 3 10.55 6.40 6.58
C ILE A 3 9.65 6.50 7.81
N ASP A 4 8.43 6.97 7.61
CA ASP A 4 7.47 7.17 8.68
C ASP A 4 6.48 6.01 8.78
N VAL A 5 6.18 5.62 10.00
CA VAL A 5 5.25 4.54 10.31
C VAL A 5 4.20 5.05 11.29
N TYR A 6 2.94 4.96 10.91
CA TYR A 6 1.81 5.39 11.71
C TYR A 6 0.91 4.19 12.00
N ASP A 7 0.58 3.98 13.26
CA ASP A 7 -0.35 2.93 13.70
C ASP A 7 -1.73 3.48 14.02
N ASN A 8 -2.74 2.64 13.90
CA ASN A 8 -4.14 2.99 14.18
C ASN A 8 -4.59 4.25 13.42
N VAL A 9 -4.27 4.27 12.12
CA VAL A 9 -4.43 5.49 11.30
C VAL A 9 -5.90 5.83 11.04
N LEU A 10 -6.77 4.80 10.93
CA LEU A 10 -8.20 4.98 10.79
C LEU A 10 -8.94 4.74 12.11
N PRO A 11 -10.12 5.36 12.29
CA PRO A 11 -11.08 4.92 13.30
C PRO A 11 -11.36 3.42 13.19
N GLU A 12 -11.70 2.79 14.32
CA GLU A 12 -11.89 1.34 14.38
C GLU A 12 -12.95 0.85 13.37
N ILE A 13 -14.09 1.54 13.27
CA ILE A 13 -15.16 1.16 12.36
C ILE A 13 -14.74 1.20 10.88
N ASP A 14 -13.95 2.18 10.50
CA ASP A 14 -13.48 2.33 9.12
C ASP A 14 -12.42 1.27 8.79
N SER A 15 -11.51 0.99 9.72
CA SER A 15 -10.52 -0.07 9.55
C SER A 15 -11.16 -1.46 9.47
N GLN A 16 -12.20 -1.73 10.26
CA GLN A 16 -12.99 -2.96 10.18
C GLN A 16 -13.75 -3.09 8.86
N LEU A 17 -14.27 -1.99 8.32
CA LEU A 17 -14.94 -1.99 7.02
C LEU A 17 -13.96 -2.34 5.90
N ILE A 18 -12.77 -1.74 5.90
CA ILE A 18 -11.73 -2.04 4.90
C ILE A 18 -11.25 -3.49 5.02
N ASP A 19 -10.99 -3.97 6.23
CA ASP A 19 -10.62 -5.37 6.48
C ASP A 19 -11.68 -6.32 5.89
N LYS A 20 -12.96 -6.05 6.14
CA LYS A 20 -14.06 -6.83 5.60
C LYS A 20 -14.11 -6.82 4.07
N ILE A 21 -13.95 -5.65 3.45
CA ILE A 21 -13.92 -5.53 1.98
C ILE A 21 -12.75 -6.31 1.39
N MET A 22 -11.56 -6.15 1.95
CA MET A 22 -10.34 -6.77 1.44
C MET A 22 -10.26 -8.28 1.66
N SER A 23 -10.95 -8.79 2.69
CA SER A 23 -11.04 -10.23 2.99
C SER A 23 -12.25 -10.91 2.36
N ASP A 24 -13.12 -10.17 1.68
CA ASP A 24 -14.28 -10.74 0.99
C ASP A 24 -13.82 -11.59 -0.21
N ARG A 25 -14.36 -12.80 -0.30
CA ARG A 25 -14.09 -13.71 -1.42
C ARG A 25 -14.61 -13.19 -2.77
N GLU A 26 -15.54 -12.29 -2.76
CA GLU A 26 -16.08 -11.62 -3.96
C GLU A 26 -15.20 -10.45 -4.41
N PHE A 27 -14.17 -10.08 -3.63
CA PHE A 27 -13.21 -9.06 -4.07
C PHE A 27 -12.45 -9.56 -5.29
N TYR A 28 -12.60 -8.87 -6.40
CA TYR A 28 -12.01 -9.29 -7.66
C TYR A 28 -10.52 -8.96 -7.74
N TRP A 29 -9.68 -9.98 -7.78
CA TRP A 29 -8.25 -9.91 -7.97
C TRP A 29 -7.86 -10.33 -9.38
N GLN A 30 -6.84 -9.66 -9.97
CA GLN A 30 -6.19 -10.08 -11.20
C GLN A 30 -4.84 -10.71 -10.84
N TYR A 31 -4.57 -11.90 -11.39
CA TYR A 31 -3.29 -12.55 -11.21
C TYR A 31 -2.43 -12.33 -12.44
N TYR A 32 -1.40 -11.49 -12.31
CA TYR A 32 -0.48 -11.24 -13.40
C TYR A 32 0.86 -10.69 -12.87
N HIS A 33 1.88 -10.68 -13.73
CA HIS A 33 3.10 -9.97 -13.41
C HIS A 33 2.98 -8.49 -13.78
N ARG A 34 3.58 -7.67 -12.97
CA ARG A 34 3.73 -6.26 -13.21
C ARG A 34 5.19 -5.90 -13.00
N SER A 35 6.00 -6.00 -14.00
CA SER A 35 7.33 -5.48 -13.88
C SER A 35 7.89 -5.04 -15.22
N ASN A 36 8.70 -3.99 -15.17
CA ASN A 36 9.62 -3.63 -16.22
C ASN A 36 10.94 -4.41 -16.06
N SER A 37 10.99 -5.40 -15.18
CA SER A 37 12.16 -6.24 -14.96
C SER A 37 12.11 -7.45 -15.88
N GLU A 38 13.28 -7.95 -16.28
CA GLU A 38 13.43 -9.16 -17.09
C GLU A 38 12.90 -10.44 -16.42
N GLU A 39 12.57 -10.37 -15.14
CA GLU A 39 12.02 -11.48 -14.36
C GLU A 39 10.58 -11.23 -13.97
N GLU A 40 9.73 -12.07 -14.50
CA GLU A 40 8.29 -12.05 -14.26
C GLU A 40 7.95 -12.60 -12.87
N ILE A 41 7.47 -11.72 -11.98
CA ILE A 41 6.94 -12.12 -10.68
C ILE A 41 5.43 -11.93 -10.70
N TYR A 42 4.72 -13.04 -10.66
CA TYR A 42 3.26 -13.03 -10.61
C TYR A 42 2.75 -12.81 -9.19
N HIS A 43 1.79 -11.92 -9.05
CA HIS A 43 1.10 -11.64 -7.79
C HIS A 43 -0.34 -11.21 -8.05
N TRP A 44 -1.14 -11.16 -7.01
CA TRP A 44 -2.50 -10.66 -7.08
C TRP A 44 -2.50 -9.14 -7.02
N PHE A 45 -3.24 -8.53 -7.92
CA PHE A 45 -3.26 -7.08 -8.10
C PHE A 45 -4.66 -6.59 -8.47
N ARG A 46 -5.02 -5.41 -8.02
CA ARG A 46 -6.22 -4.71 -8.48
C ARG A 46 -5.94 -3.21 -8.54
N MET A 47 -6.08 -2.60 -9.71
CA MET A 47 -6.04 -1.15 -9.87
C MET A 47 -7.35 -0.55 -9.39
N ALA A 48 -7.30 0.39 -8.46
CA ALA A 48 -8.44 1.22 -8.11
C ALA A 48 -8.60 2.37 -9.11
N GLY A 49 -7.53 3.11 -9.40
CA GLY A 49 -7.56 4.16 -10.41
C GLY A 49 -6.37 5.12 -10.29
N ARG A 50 -6.21 5.96 -11.32
CA ARG A 50 -5.21 7.04 -11.39
C ARG A 50 -5.81 8.42 -11.15
N THR A 51 -7.13 8.51 -11.24
CA THR A 51 -7.90 9.74 -10.99
C THR A 51 -9.10 9.43 -10.11
N LYS A 52 -9.67 10.45 -9.49
CA LYS A 52 -10.92 10.29 -8.70
C LYS A 52 -12.04 9.67 -9.55
N VAL A 53 -12.18 10.11 -10.80
CA VAL A 53 -13.20 9.57 -11.72
C VAL A 53 -12.97 8.09 -12.04
N GLU A 54 -11.72 7.67 -12.25
CA GLU A 54 -11.42 6.25 -12.45
C GLU A 54 -11.73 5.42 -11.21
N ILE A 55 -11.41 5.92 -10.02
CA ILE A 55 -11.71 5.25 -8.74
C ILE A 55 -13.21 5.06 -8.58
N GLU A 56 -14.02 6.08 -8.84
CA GLU A 56 -15.48 6.00 -8.79
C GLU A 56 -16.04 5.02 -9.83
N ASN A 57 -15.60 5.12 -11.08
CA ASN A 57 -16.03 4.23 -12.16
C ASN A 57 -15.66 2.75 -11.92
N ASN A 58 -14.61 2.50 -11.16
CA ASN A 58 -14.16 1.15 -10.81
C ASN A 58 -14.83 0.61 -9.53
N GLY A 59 -15.72 1.39 -8.89
CA GLY A 59 -16.44 0.98 -7.68
C GLY A 59 -15.62 1.07 -6.39
N PHE A 60 -14.62 1.93 -6.37
CA PHE A 60 -13.74 2.14 -5.22
C PHE A 60 -13.87 3.54 -4.61
N GLU A 61 -15.03 4.19 -4.78
CA GLU A 61 -15.30 5.53 -4.27
C GLU A 61 -15.05 5.68 -2.76
N TRP A 62 -15.14 4.60 -2.00
CA TRP A 62 -14.85 4.56 -0.56
C TRP A 62 -13.38 4.87 -0.22
N LEU A 63 -12.46 4.76 -1.19
CA LEU A 63 -11.06 5.15 -1.02
C LEU A 63 -10.86 6.67 -0.96
N LEU A 64 -11.77 7.47 -1.49
CA LEU A 64 -11.60 8.93 -1.53
C LEU A 64 -11.68 9.55 -0.14
N PRO A 65 -12.70 9.25 0.70
CA PRO A 65 -12.70 9.70 2.10
C PRO A 65 -11.51 9.17 2.90
N PHE A 66 -11.05 7.96 2.62
CA PHE A 66 -9.86 7.39 3.24
C PHE A 66 -8.60 8.21 2.89
N TRP A 67 -8.40 8.52 1.61
CA TRP A 67 -7.32 9.39 1.16
C TRP A 67 -7.36 10.75 1.84
N ASP A 68 -8.51 11.43 1.82
CA ASP A 68 -8.68 12.75 2.42
C ASP A 68 -8.41 12.70 3.94
N HIS A 69 -8.82 11.64 4.62
CA HIS A 69 -8.53 11.44 6.03
C HIS A 69 -7.03 11.35 6.30
N LEU A 70 -6.28 10.57 5.52
CA LEU A 70 -4.83 10.43 5.69
C LEU A 70 -4.10 11.76 5.41
N MET A 71 -4.48 12.44 4.33
CA MET A 71 -3.90 13.73 3.96
C MET A 71 -4.03 14.75 5.09
N ASN A 72 -5.23 14.87 5.66
CA ASN A 72 -5.52 15.85 6.71
C ASN A 72 -4.92 15.45 8.07
N LYS A 73 -5.04 14.17 8.46
CA LYS A 73 -4.60 13.72 9.80
C LYS A 73 -3.09 13.81 10.00
N TYR A 74 -2.33 13.61 8.94
CA TYR A 74 -0.86 13.56 9.02
C TYR A 74 -0.16 14.72 8.32
N ASP A 75 -0.92 15.72 7.88
CA ASP A 75 -0.41 16.91 7.19
C ASP A 75 0.54 16.53 6.05
N LEU A 76 0.12 15.52 5.23
CA LEU A 76 0.99 14.90 4.23
C LEU A 76 1.38 15.88 3.13
N GLU A 77 0.52 16.85 2.81
CA GLU A 77 0.83 17.92 1.88
C GLU A 77 1.98 18.79 2.40
N GLU A 78 1.89 19.28 3.64
CA GLU A 78 2.92 20.11 4.25
C GLU A 78 4.23 19.32 4.48
N LYS A 79 4.09 18.07 4.97
CA LYS A 79 5.25 17.26 5.36
C LYS A 79 6.04 16.70 4.18
N TYR A 80 5.37 16.31 3.10
CA TYR A 80 5.97 15.58 1.98
C TYR A 80 5.74 16.24 0.62
N GLY A 81 4.99 17.35 0.56
CA GLY A 81 4.61 17.99 -0.70
C GLY A 81 3.62 17.17 -1.54
N VAL A 82 2.85 16.28 -0.90
CA VAL A 82 1.90 15.40 -1.59
C VAL A 82 0.59 16.14 -1.77
N GLU A 83 0.28 16.57 -2.99
CA GLU A 83 -0.97 17.26 -3.34
C GLU A 83 -2.05 16.28 -3.83
N GLN A 84 -1.63 15.22 -4.52
CA GLN A 84 -2.53 14.25 -5.13
C GLN A 84 -1.90 12.87 -5.24
N PHE A 85 -2.74 11.84 -5.34
CA PHE A 85 -2.23 10.51 -5.67
C PHE A 85 -2.00 10.37 -7.18
N ARG A 86 -0.94 9.65 -7.56
CA ARG A 86 -0.67 9.24 -8.94
C ARG A 86 -1.52 8.03 -9.34
N ARG A 87 -1.71 7.12 -8.40
CA ARG A 87 -2.54 5.92 -8.53
C ARG A 87 -2.80 5.30 -7.16
N ILE A 88 -3.93 4.63 -7.05
CA ILE A 88 -4.24 3.76 -5.91
C ILE A 88 -4.48 2.35 -6.45
N TYR A 89 -3.90 1.36 -5.80
CA TYR A 89 -4.04 -0.04 -6.18
C TYR A 89 -3.87 -0.95 -4.96
N PHE A 90 -4.29 -2.18 -5.12
CA PHE A 90 -4.18 -3.23 -4.12
C PHE A 90 -3.20 -4.29 -4.60
N ASN A 91 -2.35 -4.76 -3.71
CA ASN A 91 -1.47 -5.90 -3.93
C ASN A 91 -1.76 -6.97 -2.90
N ALA A 92 -1.73 -8.24 -3.34
CA ALA A 92 -1.74 -9.38 -2.44
C ALA A 92 -0.68 -10.40 -2.89
N HIS A 93 0.20 -10.73 -1.99
CA HIS A 93 1.24 -11.73 -2.20
C HIS A 93 0.87 -12.98 -1.43
N THR A 94 0.85 -14.11 -2.11
CA THR A 94 0.68 -15.42 -1.48
C THR A 94 2.00 -15.94 -0.94
N TYR A 95 1.94 -16.92 -0.06
CA TYR A 95 3.13 -17.58 0.48
C TYR A 95 4.08 -18.03 -0.63
N GLY A 96 5.37 -17.74 -0.45
CA GLY A 96 6.42 -18.09 -1.42
C GLY A 96 6.62 -17.07 -2.56
N VAL A 97 5.83 -16.00 -2.62
CA VAL A 97 6.07 -14.89 -3.54
C VAL A 97 7.02 -13.88 -2.88
N GLU A 98 8.22 -13.78 -3.40
CA GLU A 98 9.22 -12.82 -2.96
C GLU A 98 9.40 -11.73 -4.02
N PRO A 99 8.75 -10.56 -3.87
CA PRO A 99 8.96 -9.46 -4.78
C PRO A 99 10.39 -8.95 -4.66
N ARG A 100 11.02 -8.65 -5.79
CA ARG A 100 12.36 -8.08 -5.79
C ARG A 100 12.35 -6.63 -5.37
N PRO A 101 13.47 -6.13 -4.83
CA PRO A 101 13.66 -4.71 -4.63
C PRO A 101 13.44 -3.96 -5.95
N HIS A 102 12.62 -2.92 -5.89
CA HIS A 102 12.33 -2.05 -7.03
C HIS A 102 12.07 -0.63 -6.51
N ARG A 103 12.12 0.33 -7.40
CA ARG A 103 11.75 1.71 -7.11
C ARG A 103 10.35 1.97 -7.65
N ASP A 104 9.54 2.65 -6.85
CA ASP A 104 8.23 3.08 -7.29
C ASP A 104 8.33 4.34 -8.16
N ASP A 105 7.32 4.53 -9.00
CA ASP A 105 7.14 5.79 -9.73
C ASP A 105 6.51 6.85 -8.83
N GLY A 106 7.06 8.03 -8.76
CA GLY A 106 6.52 9.15 -8.00
C GLY A 106 7.53 9.70 -7.02
N ASP A 107 7.07 10.54 -6.11
CA ASP A 107 7.92 11.15 -5.10
C ASP A 107 7.86 10.38 -3.79
N PHE A 108 6.66 9.88 -3.44
CA PHE A 108 6.42 9.09 -2.23
C PHE A 108 5.51 7.89 -2.51
N THR A 109 5.75 6.83 -1.75
CA THR A 109 4.87 5.67 -1.65
C THR A 109 4.19 5.68 -0.29
N MET A 110 2.87 5.50 -0.32
CA MET A 110 2.06 5.29 0.88
C MET A 110 1.49 3.87 0.84
N MET A 111 1.81 3.08 1.84
CA MET A 111 1.39 1.68 1.93
C MET A 111 0.56 1.47 3.19
N TYR A 112 -0.70 1.09 3.01
CA TYR A 112 -1.62 0.78 4.10
C TYR A 112 -1.82 -0.73 4.22
N TYR A 113 -1.77 -1.24 5.44
CA TYR A 113 -1.99 -2.66 5.76
C TYR A 113 -3.44 -2.89 6.24
N PRO A 114 -4.32 -3.44 5.39
CA PRO A 114 -5.75 -3.46 5.67
C PRO A 114 -6.23 -4.58 6.58
N LEU A 115 -5.55 -5.74 6.61
CA LEU A 115 -6.06 -6.91 7.31
C LEU A 115 -5.74 -6.86 8.80
N LEU A 116 -6.75 -6.77 9.64
CA LEU A 116 -6.63 -6.59 11.10
C LEU A 116 -6.18 -7.87 11.82
N SER A 117 -6.58 -9.04 11.30
CA SER A 117 -6.30 -10.34 11.89
C SER A 117 -5.00 -10.98 11.40
N TRP A 118 -4.01 -10.17 10.97
CA TRP A 118 -2.74 -10.68 10.46
C TRP A 118 -1.88 -11.29 11.57
N ARG A 119 -1.43 -12.52 11.37
CA ARG A 119 -0.53 -13.20 12.33
C ARG A 119 0.92 -12.81 12.04
N LYS A 120 1.70 -12.64 13.11
CA LYS A 120 3.11 -12.25 13.01
C LYS A 120 3.98 -13.27 12.26
N ASP A 121 3.63 -14.56 12.33
CA ASP A 121 4.32 -15.66 11.67
C ASP A 121 3.98 -15.81 10.18
N TRP A 122 3.06 -15.01 9.65
CA TRP A 122 2.75 -14.98 8.22
C TRP A 122 3.69 -14.07 7.40
N GLY A 123 4.55 -13.29 8.05
CA GLY A 123 5.41 -12.33 7.37
C GLY A 123 4.63 -11.15 6.80
N GLY A 124 4.84 -10.82 5.53
CA GLY A 124 4.10 -9.75 4.82
C GLY A 124 4.56 -8.33 5.16
N GLY A 125 5.66 -8.18 5.89
CA GLY A 125 6.25 -6.87 6.15
C GLY A 125 6.90 -6.26 4.90
N THR A 126 7.11 -4.95 4.95
CA THR A 126 7.80 -4.21 3.90
C THR A 126 9.28 -4.08 4.24
N ILE A 127 10.13 -4.49 3.32
CA ILE A 127 11.58 -4.33 3.43
C ILE A 127 12.00 -3.17 2.55
N ILE A 128 12.63 -2.17 3.15
CA ILE A 128 13.18 -1.01 2.45
C ILE A 128 14.70 -1.16 2.45
N TRP A 129 15.26 -1.16 1.26
CA TRP A 129 16.68 -1.30 1.03
C TRP A 129 17.34 0.07 0.88
N ASN A 130 18.62 0.15 1.19
CA ASN A 130 19.44 1.30 0.84
C ASN A 130 19.53 1.46 -0.70
N GLU A 131 20.07 2.57 -1.14
CA GLU A 131 20.07 2.95 -2.56
C GLU A 131 20.73 1.93 -3.49
N ASP A 132 21.80 1.29 -3.05
CA ASP A 132 22.55 0.27 -3.79
C ASP A 132 22.06 -1.17 -3.57
N THR A 133 21.01 -1.34 -2.78
CA THR A 133 20.42 -2.64 -2.40
C THR A 133 21.38 -3.61 -1.70
N SER A 134 22.46 -3.10 -1.11
CA SER A 134 23.43 -3.91 -0.37
C SER A 134 23.01 -4.24 1.05
N GLU A 135 22.17 -3.36 1.67
CA GLU A 135 21.74 -3.52 3.03
C GLU A 135 20.26 -3.14 3.21
N VAL A 136 19.61 -3.79 4.17
CA VAL A 136 18.24 -3.42 4.60
C VAL A 136 18.33 -2.17 5.46
N GLU A 137 17.76 -1.08 4.97
CA GLU A 137 17.66 0.17 5.72
C GLU A 137 16.58 0.07 6.81
N LYS A 138 15.43 -0.52 6.46
CA LYS A 138 14.32 -0.70 7.40
C LYS A 138 13.46 -1.91 7.04
N HIS A 139 13.04 -2.63 8.05
CA HIS A 139 11.98 -3.62 7.97
C HIS A 139 10.77 -3.15 8.76
N VAL A 140 9.63 -3.01 8.11
CA VAL A 140 8.35 -2.65 8.73
C VAL A 140 7.46 -3.87 8.76
N ALA A 141 7.24 -4.43 9.95
CA ALA A 141 6.37 -5.58 10.11
C ALA A 141 4.92 -5.24 9.75
N TYR A 142 4.21 -6.21 9.19
CA TYR A 142 2.78 -6.09 8.95
C TYR A 142 2.03 -5.92 10.29
N THR A 143 1.23 -4.89 10.37
CA THR A 143 0.27 -4.65 11.45
C THR A 143 -0.97 -4.03 10.82
N GLY A 144 -2.13 -4.60 11.06
CA GLY A 144 -3.38 -4.05 10.53
C GLY A 144 -3.60 -2.61 10.96
N ASN A 145 -4.20 -1.82 10.10
CA ASN A 145 -4.44 -0.38 10.31
C ASN A 145 -3.14 0.45 10.49
N ARG A 146 -2.08 0.03 9.81
CA ARG A 146 -0.78 0.74 9.75
C ARG A 146 -0.59 1.38 8.38
N LEU A 147 -0.07 2.60 8.38
CA LEU A 147 0.40 3.32 7.20
C LEU A 147 1.93 3.46 7.26
N VAL A 148 2.59 3.16 6.16
CA VAL A 148 4.01 3.44 5.95
C VAL A 148 4.14 4.47 4.84
N VAL A 149 4.91 5.53 5.07
CA VAL A 149 5.21 6.57 4.08
C VAL A 149 6.71 6.65 3.89
N PHE A 150 7.16 6.52 2.66
CA PHE A 150 8.59 6.60 2.33
C PHE A 150 8.79 7.18 0.92
N PRO A 151 9.95 7.81 0.67
CA PRO A 151 10.32 8.26 -0.68
C PRO A 151 10.35 7.10 -1.67
N ALA A 152 9.82 7.33 -2.87
CA ALA A 152 9.75 6.33 -3.94
C ALA A 152 11.07 6.15 -4.71
N LYS A 153 12.06 7.01 -4.43
CA LYS A 153 13.36 7.06 -5.12
C LYS A 153 14.50 6.69 -4.22
#